data_26d62120bcbf4611bf8240b010dc49ae
#
_entry.id   26d62120bcbf4611bf8240b010dc49ae
#
_cell.length_a   1.000
_cell.length_b   1.000
_cell.length_c   1.000
_cell.angle_alpha   90.00
_cell.angle_beta   90.00
_cell.angle_gamma   90.00
#
_symmetry.space_group_name_H-M   'P 1'
#
loop_
_entity.id
_entity.type
_entity.pdbx_description
1 polymer ?
#
loop_
_entity_poly.entity_id
_entity_poly.type
_entity_poly.pdbx_seq_one_letter_code
_entity_poly.pdbx_strand_id
1 'polypeptide(L)'
;MCIRDSNYTIKYINLGGGWGRSWDKFPIDELGNLIRKKLCKLPVTIIVEPGRFIVGPSGVLVTRVLYRKGKFVIVDTGMSEFIRPSLYGSEHPIREVKHKSGPEGTFDVVGPLCEGGDFIAHNVQLHDPQPGDILAIMGTGAYGMSMSSNYNSRPKVAEVLVDGDKAFIIREPETLEDLVVKETWHPII
;
A
#
# COMPACT_ATOMS: atom_id res chain seq x y z
N MET A 1 7.84 -12.63 -34.76
CA MET A 1 6.74 -12.30 -35.70
C MET A 1 6.41 -10.83 -35.53
N CYS A 2 6.66 -10.00 -36.54
CA CYS A 2 6.27 -8.58 -36.47
C CYS A 2 4.80 -8.45 -36.84
N ILE A 3 3.99 -7.82 -36.02
CA ILE A 3 2.57 -7.53 -36.31
C ILE A 3 2.43 -6.76 -37.62
N ARG A 4 3.42 -5.91 -37.94
CA ARG A 4 3.51 -5.19 -39.20
C ARG A 4 3.38 -6.07 -40.45
N ASP A 5 3.81 -7.32 -40.36
CA ASP A 5 3.87 -8.27 -41.46
C ASP A 5 2.61 -9.18 -41.49
N SER A 6 1.63 -8.91 -40.64
CA SER A 6 0.33 -9.59 -40.59
C SER A 6 -0.75 -8.74 -41.26
N ASN A 7 -1.83 -9.39 -41.72
CA ASN A 7 -3.00 -8.69 -42.29
C ASN A 7 -3.92 -8.07 -41.22
N TYR A 8 -3.45 -7.92 -39.98
CA TYR A 8 -4.24 -7.34 -38.90
C TYR A 8 -4.03 -5.82 -38.81
N THR A 9 -5.12 -5.08 -38.72
CA THR A 9 -5.11 -3.65 -38.43
C THR A 9 -5.19 -3.43 -36.92
N ILE A 10 -4.11 -2.91 -36.31
CA ILE A 10 -4.09 -2.52 -34.91
C ILE A 10 -4.74 -1.15 -34.76
N LYS A 11 -5.74 -1.05 -33.89
CA LYS A 11 -6.44 0.19 -33.55
C LYS A 11 -5.98 0.80 -32.24
N TYR A 12 -5.46 -0.02 -31.32
CA TYR A 12 -5.08 0.39 -29.97
C TYR A 12 -3.70 -0.16 -29.62
N ILE A 13 -2.91 0.66 -28.93
CA ILE A 13 -1.68 0.24 -28.26
C ILE A 13 -1.84 0.58 -26.79
N ASN A 14 -1.85 -0.45 -25.93
CA ASN A 14 -1.87 -0.27 -24.50
C ASN A 14 -0.43 -0.34 -23.95
N LEU A 15 0.00 0.75 -23.33
CA LEU A 15 1.32 0.86 -22.68
C LEU A 15 1.30 0.38 -21.23
N GLY A 16 0.13 -0.03 -20.72
CA GLY A 16 -0.05 -0.46 -19.35
C GLY A 16 0.14 0.63 -18.32
N GLY A 17 0.47 0.21 -17.12
CA GLY A 17 0.76 1.06 -15.97
C GLY A 17 2.18 0.84 -15.45
N GLY A 18 2.33 0.75 -14.11
CA GLY A 18 3.63 0.53 -13.47
C GLY A 18 4.50 1.78 -13.39
N TRP A 19 3.92 2.97 -13.55
CA TRP A 19 4.63 4.24 -13.56
C TRP A 19 4.98 4.66 -12.13
N GLY A 20 6.28 4.66 -11.83
CA GLY A 20 6.85 5.16 -10.59
C GLY A 20 6.32 4.51 -9.32
N ARG A 21 6.91 4.88 -8.21
CA ARG A 21 6.38 4.62 -6.87
C ARG A 21 5.41 5.74 -6.49
N SER A 22 4.50 5.49 -5.57
CA SER A 22 3.45 6.44 -5.18
C SER A 22 3.96 7.78 -4.62
N TRP A 23 5.21 7.87 -4.22
CA TRP A 23 5.86 9.08 -3.66
C TRP A 23 7.01 9.61 -4.51
N ASP A 24 7.36 8.96 -5.61
CA ASP A 24 8.38 9.42 -6.53
C ASP A 24 7.78 10.45 -7.50
N LYS A 25 8.54 11.46 -7.83
CA LYS A 25 8.21 12.35 -8.94
C LYS A 25 8.41 11.59 -10.24
N PHE A 26 7.35 11.12 -10.83
CA PHE A 26 7.39 10.47 -12.14
C PHE A 26 7.50 11.54 -13.24
N PRO A 27 8.43 11.41 -14.19
CA PRO A 27 8.63 12.42 -15.25
C PRO A 27 7.56 12.30 -16.33
N ILE A 28 6.33 12.69 -16.02
CA ILE A 28 5.15 12.50 -16.89
C ILE A 28 5.27 13.25 -18.21
N ASP A 29 5.89 14.44 -18.18
CA ASP A 29 6.09 15.24 -19.39
C ASP A 29 7.09 14.56 -20.34
N GLU A 30 8.15 13.96 -19.81
CA GLU A 30 9.13 13.21 -20.60
C GLU A 30 8.48 11.98 -21.24
N LEU A 31 7.65 11.25 -20.48
CA LEU A 31 6.87 10.13 -21.01
C LEU A 31 5.93 10.61 -22.14
N GLY A 32 5.19 11.68 -21.91
CA GLY A 32 4.29 12.26 -22.90
C GLY A 32 5.02 12.67 -24.18
N ASN A 33 6.20 13.27 -24.06
CA ASN A 33 7.04 13.64 -25.19
C ASN A 33 7.60 12.42 -25.93
N LEU A 34 8.00 11.36 -25.19
CA LEU A 34 8.46 10.11 -25.79
C LEU A 34 7.35 9.40 -26.56
N ILE A 35 6.15 9.31 -25.99
CA ILE A 35 4.96 8.74 -26.65
C ILE A 35 4.68 9.51 -27.92
N ARG A 36 4.61 10.86 -27.85
CA ARG A 36 4.38 11.71 -29.00
C ARG A 36 5.44 11.48 -30.08
N LYS A 37 6.72 11.51 -29.72
CA LYS A 37 7.84 11.32 -30.66
C LYS A 37 7.83 9.96 -31.36
N LYS A 38 7.45 8.89 -30.65
CA LYS A 38 7.57 7.51 -31.17
C LYS A 38 6.28 7.01 -31.81
N LEU A 39 5.12 7.43 -31.34
CA LEU A 39 3.85 6.82 -31.70
C LEU A 39 2.87 7.74 -32.45
N CYS A 40 3.10 9.07 -32.48
CA CYS A 40 2.15 10.01 -33.11
C CYS A 40 1.91 9.80 -34.61
N LYS A 41 2.81 9.10 -35.29
CA LYS A 41 2.67 8.79 -36.73
C LYS A 41 1.88 7.48 -36.97
N LEU A 42 1.54 6.75 -35.93
CA LEU A 42 0.75 5.53 -36.08
C LEU A 42 -0.74 5.87 -35.98
N PRO A 43 -1.59 5.27 -36.84
CA PRO A 43 -3.03 5.47 -36.81
C PRO A 43 -3.67 4.63 -35.70
N VAL A 44 -3.25 4.85 -34.46
CA VAL A 44 -3.67 4.05 -33.28
C VAL A 44 -4.05 4.96 -32.12
N THR A 45 -4.95 4.49 -31.28
CA THR A 45 -5.24 5.09 -29.98
C THR A 45 -4.29 4.52 -28.93
N ILE A 46 -3.64 5.39 -28.17
CA ILE A 46 -2.77 5.00 -27.06
C ILE A 46 -3.61 4.89 -25.79
N ILE A 47 -3.48 3.77 -25.10
CA ILE A 47 -4.09 3.52 -23.79
C ILE A 47 -2.99 3.44 -22.74
N VAL A 48 -3.24 4.00 -21.57
CA VAL A 48 -2.35 3.96 -20.40
C VAL A 48 -3.16 3.64 -19.16
N GLU A 49 -2.55 2.92 -18.19
CA GLU A 49 -3.23 2.40 -17.00
C GLU A 49 -2.50 2.79 -15.69
N PRO A 50 -2.40 4.10 -15.36
CA PRO A 50 -1.58 4.60 -14.25
C PRO A 50 -2.24 4.42 -12.87
N GLY A 51 -2.66 3.21 -12.49
CA GLY A 51 -3.43 2.94 -11.26
C GLY A 51 -2.75 3.42 -9.98
N ARG A 52 -1.63 2.81 -9.58
CA ARG A 52 -0.91 3.18 -8.36
C ARG A 52 -0.40 4.62 -8.36
N PHE A 53 0.01 5.13 -9.50
CA PHE A 53 0.46 6.51 -9.65
C PHE A 53 -0.63 7.51 -9.25
N ILE A 54 -1.90 7.23 -9.57
CA ILE A 54 -3.03 8.11 -9.27
C ILE A 54 -3.44 8.01 -7.81
N VAL A 55 -3.70 6.78 -7.32
CA VAL A 55 -4.36 6.61 -6.01
C VAL A 55 -3.39 6.22 -4.88
N GLY A 56 -2.18 5.77 -5.18
CA GLY A 56 -1.21 5.40 -4.15
C GLY A 56 -0.97 6.52 -3.13
N PRO A 57 -0.64 7.75 -3.57
CA PRO A 57 -0.36 8.85 -2.65
C PRO A 57 -1.56 9.34 -1.84
N SER A 58 -2.79 9.02 -2.24
CA SER A 58 -4.01 9.47 -1.54
C SER A 58 -4.31 8.70 -0.26
N GLY A 59 -3.62 7.58 0.00
CA GLY A 59 -3.85 6.76 1.18
C GLY A 59 -2.68 6.74 2.13
N VAL A 60 -3.02 6.73 3.42
CA VAL A 60 -2.10 6.57 4.54
C VAL A 60 -2.66 5.49 5.46
N LEU A 61 -1.82 4.53 5.85
CA LEU A 61 -2.17 3.56 6.88
C LEU A 61 -1.60 4.04 8.21
N VAL A 62 -2.47 4.28 9.17
CA VAL A 62 -2.10 4.74 10.52
C VAL A 62 -1.92 3.50 11.40
N THR A 63 -0.83 3.46 12.15
CA THR A 63 -0.51 2.36 13.06
C THR A 63 0.04 2.87 14.38
N ARG A 64 -0.17 2.09 15.44
CA ARG A 64 0.30 2.40 16.78
C ARG A 64 1.46 1.50 17.16
N VAL A 65 2.47 2.07 17.78
CA VAL A 65 3.55 1.32 18.40
C VAL A 65 3.01 0.59 19.63
N LEU A 66 3.12 -0.73 19.64
CA LEU A 66 2.74 -1.58 20.77
C LEU A 66 3.87 -1.67 21.80
N TYR A 67 5.07 -1.98 21.31
CA TYR A 67 6.28 -1.99 22.15
C TYR A 67 7.54 -1.99 21.28
N ARG A 68 8.69 -1.88 21.94
CA ARG A 68 10.01 -1.91 21.30
C ARG A 68 10.88 -3.00 21.92
N LYS A 69 11.63 -3.71 21.08
CA LYS A 69 12.63 -4.70 21.50
C LYS A 69 13.92 -4.49 20.69
N GLY A 70 14.89 -3.82 21.32
CA GLY A 70 16.13 -3.44 20.63
C GLY A 70 15.85 -2.54 19.43
N LYS A 71 16.23 -3.00 18.23
CA LYS A 71 15.96 -2.28 16.98
C LYS A 71 14.55 -2.51 16.39
N PHE A 72 13.79 -3.45 16.94
CA PHE A 72 12.45 -3.76 16.45
C PHE A 72 11.41 -2.86 17.11
N VAL A 73 10.61 -2.21 16.28
CA VAL A 73 9.42 -1.45 16.66
C VAL A 73 8.22 -2.27 16.22
N ILE A 74 7.52 -2.86 17.20
CA ILE A 74 6.36 -3.69 16.97
C ILE A 74 5.13 -2.80 16.96
N VAL A 75 4.37 -2.85 15.85
CA VAL A 75 3.16 -2.05 15.65
C VAL A 75 1.91 -2.93 15.60
N ASP A 76 0.72 -2.32 15.70
CA ASP A 76 -0.57 -3.02 15.62
C ASP A 76 -1.01 -3.38 14.20
N THR A 77 -0.26 -2.95 13.19
CA THR A 77 -0.46 -3.27 11.77
C THR A 77 0.56 -4.31 11.31
N GLY A 78 0.14 -5.30 10.55
CA GLY A 78 1.00 -6.31 9.98
C GLY A 78 0.69 -6.62 8.52
N MET A 79 1.17 -7.75 8.04
CA MET A 79 0.95 -8.19 6.67
C MET A 79 -0.53 -8.48 6.37
N SER A 80 -1.37 -8.70 7.37
CA SER A 80 -2.82 -8.84 7.20
C SER A 80 -3.46 -7.56 6.68
N GLU A 81 -3.06 -6.41 7.21
CA GLU A 81 -3.54 -5.10 6.82
C GLU A 81 -2.82 -4.57 5.59
N PHE A 82 -1.50 -4.86 5.47
CA PHE A 82 -0.67 -4.32 4.38
C PHE A 82 0.40 -5.30 3.91
N ILE A 83 0.05 -6.19 3.02
CA ILE A 83 0.91 -7.29 2.57
C ILE A 83 2.07 -6.88 1.65
N ARG A 84 2.03 -5.70 1.03
CA ARG A 84 2.97 -5.32 -0.02
C ARG A 84 4.44 -5.36 0.35
N PRO A 85 4.87 -4.90 1.54
CA PRO A 85 6.28 -5.05 1.96
C PRO A 85 6.71 -6.52 1.97
N SER A 86 5.92 -7.39 2.59
CA SER A 86 6.22 -8.83 2.71
C SER A 86 6.21 -9.55 1.35
N LEU A 87 5.22 -9.25 0.49
CA LEU A 87 5.01 -9.97 -0.76
C LEU A 87 5.95 -9.50 -1.88
N TYR A 88 6.21 -8.19 -1.95
CA TYR A 88 6.94 -7.59 -3.08
C TYR A 88 8.23 -6.89 -2.68
N GLY A 89 8.59 -6.86 -1.39
CA GLY A 89 9.69 -6.03 -0.90
C GLY A 89 9.45 -4.54 -1.18
N SER A 90 8.17 -4.12 -1.23
CA SER A 90 7.87 -2.72 -1.55
C SER A 90 8.21 -1.83 -0.37
N GLU A 91 8.90 -0.74 -0.67
CA GLU A 91 9.25 0.27 0.31
C GLU A 91 8.14 1.32 0.40
N HIS A 92 7.77 1.67 1.61
CA HIS A 92 6.79 2.69 1.94
C HIS A 92 7.37 3.61 3.01
N PRO A 93 7.44 4.94 2.76
CA PRO A 93 7.93 5.86 3.78
C PRO A 93 7.08 5.79 5.04
N ILE A 94 7.73 5.73 6.19
CA ILE A 94 7.07 5.79 7.50
C ILE A 94 7.39 7.14 8.13
N ARG A 95 6.39 7.79 8.70
CA ARG A 95 6.51 9.08 9.37
C ARG A 95 5.90 9.02 10.76
N GLU A 96 6.52 9.70 11.70
CA GLU A 96 5.95 9.96 13.02
C GLU A 96 4.83 11.01 12.87
N VAL A 97 3.65 10.72 13.40
CA VAL A 97 2.51 11.66 13.33
C VAL A 97 2.75 12.85 14.26
N LYS A 98 3.37 12.61 15.42
CA LYS A 98 3.83 13.69 16.31
C LYS A 98 5.34 13.82 16.16
N HIS A 99 5.78 15.02 15.81
CA HIS A 99 7.21 15.32 15.82
C HIS A 99 7.78 15.16 17.22
N LYS A 100 8.86 14.41 17.34
CA LYS A 100 9.59 14.20 18.58
C LYS A 100 10.95 14.88 18.47
N SER A 101 11.35 15.55 19.55
CA SER A 101 12.71 16.02 19.77
C SER A 101 13.43 14.95 20.58
N GLY A 102 14.29 14.20 19.96
CA GLY A 102 15.07 13.14 20.62
C GLY A 102 16.14 12.60 19.69
N PRO A 103 16.99 11.68 20.15
CA PRO A 103 17.96 11.06 19.29
C PRO A 103 17.26 10.23 18.20
N GLU A 104 17.66 10.47 16.96
CA GLU A 104 17.24 9.64 15.83
C GLU A 104 17.98 8.31 15.88
N GLY A 105 17.27 7.24 15.60
CA GLY A 105 17.82 5.88 15.52
C GLY A 105 17.25 5.12 14.33
N THR A 106 17.93 4.02 14.01
CA THR A 106 17.52 3.15 12.89
C THR A 106 16.79 1.93 13.43
N PHE A 107 15.57 1.71 12.94
CA PHE A 107 14.66 0.68 13.44
C PHE A 107 14.07 -0.16 12.30
N ASP A 108 13.72 -1.40 12.63
CA ASP A 108 12.87 -2.25 11.79
C ASP A 108 11.43 -2.20 12.34
N VAL A 109 10.49 -1.76 11.52
CA VAL A 109 9.07 -1.72 11.86
C VAL A 109 8.45 -3.03 11.45
N VAL A 110 7.93 -3.78 12.42
CA VAL A 110 7.40 -5.14 12.24
C VAL A 110 5.98 -5.24 12.79
N GLY A 111 5.19 -6.15 12.22
CA GLY A 111 3.84 -6.41 12.67
C GLY A 111 3.77 -7.31 13.92
N PRO A 112 2.54 -7.58 14.40
CA PRO A 112 2.31 -8.32 15.64
C PRO A 112 2.12 -9.84 15.42
N LEU A 113 2.26 -10.33 14.19
CA LEU A 113 1.92 -11.71 13.85
C LEU A 113 3.06 -12.68 14.16
N CYS A 114 2.71 -13.91 14.50
CA CYS A 114 3.66 -15.01 14.62
C CYS A 114 4.05 -15.55 13.23
N GLU A 115 4.67 -14.68 12.43
CA GLU A 115 5.01 -14.92 11.02
C GLU A 115 6.33 -14.23 10.68
N GLY A 116 7.30 -14.97 10.15
CA GLY A 116 8.63 -14.42 9.80
C GLY A 116 8.60 -13.33 8.72
N GLY A 117 7.57 -13.33 7.90
CA GLY A 117 7.35 -12.33 6.87
C GLY A 117 6.61 -11.07 7.34
N ASP A 118 6.23 -10.98 8.62
CA ASP A 118 5.41 -9.88 9.14
C ASP A 118 6.24 -8.62 9.44
N PHE A 119 6.75 -8.00 8.40
CA PHE A 119 7.45 -6.73 8.50
C PHE A 119 6.81 -5.66 7.61
N ILE A 120 6.94 -4.40 8.03
CA ILE A 120 6.45 -3.23 7.29
C ILE A 120 7.62 -2.50 6.61
N ALA A 121 8.71 -2.28 7.33
CA ALA A 121 9.90 -1.64 6.77
C ALA A 121 11.16 -1.95 7.58
N HIS A 122 12.30 -1.93 6.89
CA HIS A 122 13.62 -2.07 7.51
C HIS A 122 14.36 -0.74 7.48
N ASN A 123 15.24 -0.54 8.47
CA ASN A 123 16.16 0.60 8.55
C ASN A 123 15.44 1.97 8.53
N VAL A 124 14.29 2.08 9.18
CA VAL A 124 13.52 3.33 9.29
C VAL A 124 14.18 4.27 10.30
N GLN A 125 14.33 5.54 9.96
CA GLN A 125 14.80 6.57 10.87
C GLN A 125 13.63 7.10 11.71
N LEU A 126 13.69 6.91 13.02
CA LEU A 126 12.65 7.35 13.97
C LEU A 126 13.30 7.95 15.24
N HIS A 127 12.61 8.88 15.89
CA HIS A 127 13.05 9.52 17.13
C HIS A 127 12.53 8.79 18.35
N ASP A 128 13.35 7.86 18.87
CA ASP A 128 13.08 7.07 20.09
C ASP A 128 11.60 6.61 20.22
N PRO A 129 11.13 5.72 19.33
CA PRO A 129 9.74 5.29 19.31
C PRO A 129 9.34 4.59 20.60
N GLN A 130 8.22 5.01 21.21
CA GLN A 130 7.70 4.50 22.47
C GLN A 130 6.32 3.86 22.28
N PRO A 131 5.92 2.91 23.15
CA PRO A 131 4.56 2.38 23.14
C PRO A 131 3.52 3.49 23.21
N GLY A 132 2.52 3.42 22.32
CA GLY A 132 1.47 4.41 22.16
C GLY A 132 1.75 5.47 21.09
N ASP A 133 2.98 5.57 20.56
CA ASP A 133 3.27 6.45 19.44
C ASP A 133 2.50 6.05 18.18
N ILE A 134 2.14 7.04 17.39
CA ILE A 134 1.43 6.82 16.13
C ILE A 134 2.38 7.06 14.96
N LEU A 135 2.44 6.07 14.08
CA LEU A 135 3.19 6.12 12.83
C LEU A 135 2.23 6.14 11.65
N ALA A 136 2.65 6.78 10.57
CA ALA A 136 1.93 6.85 9.30
C ALA A 136 2.74 6.16 8.21
N ILE A 137 2.20 5.10 7.63
CA ILE A 137 2.76 4.38 6.48
C ILE A 137 2.19 5.03 5.23
N MET A 138 3.04 5.64 4.42
CA MET A 138 2.64 6.46 3.28
C MET A 138 2.41 5.63 2.02
N GLY A 139 1.58 6.17 1.13
CA GLY A 139 1.41 5.59 -0.20
C GLY A 139 0.60 4.30 -0.24
N THR A 140 -0.35 4.14 0.68
CA THR A 140 -1.16 2.93 0.85
C THR A 140 -2.51 2.97 0.12
N GLY A 141 -2.83 4.05 -0.61
CA GLY A 141 -4.09 4.22 -1.33
C GLY A 141 -4.29 3.23 -2.49
N ALA A 142 -3.19 2.64 -3.00
CA ALA A 142 -3.26 1.55 -3.96
C ALA A 142 -2.81 0.25 -3.31
N TYR A 143 -3.63 -0.80 -3.45
CA TYR A 143 -3.33 -2.15 -2.98
C TYR A 143 -3.13 -2.26 -1.45
N GLY A 144 -3.61 -1.28 -0.67
CA GLY A 144 -3.72 -1.38 0.78
C GLY A 144 -4.92 -2.26 1.13
N MET A 145 -6.09 -1.66 1.35
CA MET A 145 -7.31 -2.37 1.71
C MET A 145 -7.69 -3.48 0.72
N SER A 146 -7.52 -3.28 -0.59
CA SER A 146 -7.89 -4.28 -1.61
C SER A 146 -7.08 -5.57 -1.56
N MET A 147 -5.88 -5.55 -0.95
CA MET A 147 -5.04 -6.73 -0.73
C MET A 147 -4.98 -7.15 0.76
N SER A 148 -5.68 -6.46 1.64
CA SER A 148 -5.79 -6.86 3.03
C SER A 148 -6.54 -8.19 3.16
N SER A 149 -6.22 -8.95 4.20
CA SER A 149 -6.76 -10.28 4.45
C SER A 149 -7.14 -10.45 5.91
N ASN A 150 -7.87 -11.51 6.20
CA ASN A 150 -8.15 -11.93 7.56
C ASN A 150 -7.12 -12.98 8.08
N TYR A 151 -5.91 -12.97 7.50
CA TYR A 151 -4.84 -13.87 7.95
C TYR A 151 -4.61 -13.73 9.46
N ASN A 152 -4.40 -14.86 10.14
CA ASN A 152 -4.36 -14.98 11.61
C ASN A 152 -5.64 -14.47 12.32
N SER A 153 -6.79 -14.64 11.68
CA SER A 153 -8.12 -14.25 12.21
C SER A 153 -8.19 -12.78 12.63
N ARG A 154 -7.52 -11.91 11.89
CA ARG A 154 -7.57 -10.47 12.14
C ARG A 154 -8.70 -9.82 11.36
N PRO A 155 -9.61 -9.09 12.03
CA PRO A 155 -10.59 -8.25 11.35
C PRO A 155 -9.93 -7.14 10.54
N LYS A 156 -10.49 -6.81 9.38
CA LYS A 156 -10.00 -5.69 8.58
C LYS A 156 -10.31 -4.36 9.27
N VAL A 157 -9.40 -3.42 9.10
CA VAL A 157 -9.50 -2.09 9.70
C VAL A 157 -10.53 -1.21 8.96
N ALA A 158 -10.97 -0.13 9.60
CA ALA A 158 -11.82 0.88 8.98
C ALA A 158 -11.10 1.63 7.86
N GLU A 159 -11.88 2.17 6.89
CA GLU A 159 -11.39 3.20 5.97
C GLU A 159 -12.08 4.53 6.29
N VAL A 160 -11.27 5.57 6.38
CA VAL A 160 -11.73 6.93 6.68
C VAL A 160 -11.34 7.85 5.54
N LEU A 161 -12.33 8.52 4.96
CA LEU A 161 -12.12 9.61 4.00
C LEU A 161 -11.90 10.91 4.76
N VAL A 162 -10.83 11.61 4.42
CA VAL A 162 -10.56 12.97 4.92
C VAL A 162 -10.78 13.96 3.77
N ASP A 163 -11.67 14.93 3.99
CA ASP A 163 -11.97 16.01 3.06
C ASP A 163 -11.89 17.35 3.80
N GLY A 164 -10.80 18.06 3.58
CA GLY A 164 -10.47 19.29 4.33
C GLY A 164 -10.32 19.00 5.83
N ASP A 165 -11.21 19.56 6.64
CA ASP A 165 -11.25 19.40 8.09
C ASP A 165 -12.23 18.31 8.57
N LYS A 166 -12.87 17.61 7.65
CA LYS A 166 -13.87 16.56 7.95
C LYS A 166 -13.31 15.18 7.74
N ALA A 167 -13.77 14.24 8.55
CA ALA A 167 -13.46 12.83 8.45
C ALA A 167 -14.76 12.02 8.42
N PHE A 168 -14.83 11.05 7.50
CA PHE A 168 -16.00 10.21 7.28
C PHE A 168 -15.56 8.75 7.25
N ILE A 169 -16.21 7.88 8.04
CA ILE A 169 -16.03 6.45 7.89
C ILE A 169 -16.72 6.04 6.58
N ILE A 170 -15.94 5.54 5.63
CA ILE A 170 -16.44 5.05 4.34
C ILE A 170 -16.46 3.52 4.28
N ARG A 171 -15.81 2.87 5.24
CA ARG A 171 -15.89 1.43 5.50
C ARG A 171 -15.75 1.22 7.01
N GLU A 172 -16.73 0.57 7.61
CA GLU A 172 -16.66 0.13 9.01
C GLU A 172 -15.57 -0.95 9.16
N PRO A 173 -14.93 -1.02 10.35
CA PRO A 173 -14.02 -2.13 10.64
C PRO A 173 -14.80 -3.43 10.76
N GLU A 174 -14.19 -4.55 10.38
CA GLU A 174 -14.76 -5.87 10.66
C GLU A 174 -14.74 -6.19 12.15
N THR A 175 -15.70 -6.96 12.59
CA THR A 175 -15.78 -7.56 13.92
C THR A 175 -15.31 -9.03 13.88
N LEU A 176 -15.14 -9.67 15.04
CA LEU A 176 -14.85 -11.10 15.08
C LEU A 176 -16.02 -11.94 14.52
N GLU A 177 -17.25 -11.50 14.72
CA GLU A 177 -18.45 -12.12 14.17
C GLU A 177 -18.43 -12.15 12.65
N ASP A 178 -17.92 -11.10 12.00
CA ASP A 178 -17.83 -11.03 10.53
C ASP A 178 -16.90 -12.13 9.97
N LEU A 179 -15.92 -12.58 10.74
CA LEU A 179 -15.01 -13.64 10.31
C LEU A 179 -15.71 -15.00 10.21
N VAL A 180 -16.73 -15.24 11.03
CA VAL A 180 -17.38 -16.55 11.16
C VAL A 180 -18.83 -16.56 10.65
N VAL A 181 -19.36 -15.44 10.17
CA VAL A 181 -20.76 -15.28 9.75
C VAL A 181 -21.21 -16.28 8.68
N LYS A 182 -20.28 -16.81 7.89
CA LYS A 182 -20.55 -17.82 6.86
C LYS A 182 -20.25 -19.24 7.29
N GLU A 183 -19.79 -19.45 8.49
CA GLU A 183 -19.52 -20.78 9.01
C GLU A 183 -20.82 -21.44 9.48
N THR A 184 -20.99 -22.71 9.17
CA THR A 184 -22.11 -23.52 9.65
C THR A 184 -21.59 -24.55 10.62
N TRP A 185 -22.16 -24.54 11.83
CA TRP A 185 -21.82 -25.54 12.81
C TRP A 185 -22.69 -26.78 12.65
N HIS A 186 -22.07 -27.94 12.49
CA HIS A 186 -22.73 -29.23 12.54
C HIS A 186 -22.20 -30.00 13.76
N PRO A 187 -23.06 -30.52 14.65
CA PRO A 187 -22.59 -31.35 15.73
C PRO A 187 -21.91 -32.59 15.17
N ILE A 188 -20.71 -32.86 15.64
CA ILE A 188 -20.03 -34.12 15.37
C ILE A 188 -20.75 -35.17 16.22
N ILE A 189 -21.46 -36.10 15.59
CA ILE A 189 -22.13 -37.22 16.25
C ILE A 189 -21.10 -38.31 16.52
#